data_6f417c0eab22d24f72b8c3c1bc0c90ab
#
_entry.id   6f417c0eab22d24f72b8c3c1bc0c90ab
#
_cell.length_a   1.000
_cell.length_b   1.000
_cell.length_c   1.000
_cell.angle_alpha   90.00
_cell.angle_beta   90.00
_cell.angle_gamma   90.00
#
_symmetry.space_group_name_H-M   'P 1'
#
loop_
_entity.id
_entity.type
_entity.pdbx_description
1 polymer ?
#
loop_
_entity_poly.entity_id
_entity_poly.type
_entity_poly.pdbx_seq_one_letter_code
_entity_poly.pdbx_strand_id
1 'polypeptide(L)'
;MAVRLTKFIREQILAAVLKHAFEAREKALEAEKFALGDAVYNDIYPEPLRKQMAALPDGFLPTDSYVKVQFEGQGFVYVYFGERRRIAKTHEYNAARVYDAKHPLTVRYDAWKKAKDDLDAEKSKAKSSAEAVLGSVTTVKKLIEVWPEVEQFARPFAVESPSRAIALPIKDLNKSLGLPPKVAATV
;
A
#
# COMPACT_ATOMS: atom_id res chain seq x y z
N MET A 1 4.00 32.25 13.14
CA MET A 1 5.21 31.39 13.46
C MET A 1 5.36 30.31 12.42
N ALA A 2 6.58 29.83 12.13
CA ALA A 2 6.76 28.74 11.17
C ALA A 2 6.44 27.39 11.84
N VAL A 3 5.54 26.61 11.25
CA VAL A 3 5.15 25.29 11.76
C VAL A 3 6.35 24.32 11.69
N ARG A 4 6.67 23.70 12.84
CA ARG A 4 7.76 22.75 12.96
C ARG A 4 7.42 21.43 12.27
N LEU A 5 8.36 20.90 11.51
CA LEU A 5 8.25 19.61 10.85
C LEU A 5 8.45 18.48 11.88
N THR A 6 7.33 18.03 12.49
CA THR A 6 7.35 16.91 13.43
C THR A 6 7.53 15.57 12.68
N LYS A 7 7.86 14.51 13.40
CA LYS A 7 7.95 13.14 12.82
C LYS A 7 6.65 12.77 12.12
N PHE A 8 5.50 13.01 12.75
CA PHE A 8 4.18 12.75 12.18
C PHE A 8 3.96 13.49 10.84
N ILE A 9 4.26 14.81 10.79
CA ILE A 9 4.09 15.61 9.56
C ILE A 9 4.99 15.07 8.44
N ARG A 10 6.23 14.69 8.76
CA ARG A 10 7.16 14.09 7.78
C ARG A 10 6.60 12.80 7.18
N GLU A 11 6.11 11.90 8.04
CA GLU A 11 5.51 10.63 7.62
C GLU A 11 4.27 10.84 6.73
N GLN A 12 3.40 11.81 7.07
CA GLN A 12 2.21 12.12 6.27
C GLN A 12 2.57 12.70 4.89
N ILE A 13 3.52 13.63 4.84
CA ILE A 13 3.99 14.21 3.58
C ILE A 13 4.65 13.12 2.71
N LEU A 14 5.54 12.32 3.30
CA LEU A 14 6.20 11.22 2.61
C LEU A 14 5.19 10.23 2.01
N ALA A 15 4.21 9.80 2.80
CA ALA A 15 3.16 8.89 2.35
C ALA A 15 2.34 9.48 1.20
N ALA A 16 1.96 10.76 1.29
CA ALA A 16 1.19 11.45 0.26
C ALA A 16 1.98 11.60 -1.05
N VAL A 17 3.25 11.97 -0.97
CA VAL A 17 4.14 12.09 -2.14
C VAL A 17 4.35 10.75 -2.82
N LEU A 18 4.67 9.70 -2.06
CA LEU A 18 4.87 8.36 -2.61
C LEU A 18 3.58 7.81 -3.23
N LYS A 19 2.45 8.00 -2.55
CA LYS A 19 1.15 7.60 -3.10
C LYS A 19 0.88 8.31 -4.43
N HIS A 20 1.04 9.63 -4.49
CA HIS A 20 0.83 10.40 -5.71
C HIS A 20 1.73 9.94 -6.87
N ALA A 21 3.01 9.69 -6.58
CA ALA A 21 3.98 9.31 -7.61
C ALA A 21 3.78 7.87 -8.15
N PHE A 22 3.32 6.94 -7.33
CA PHE A 22 3.34 5.51 -7.66
C PHE A 22 1.95 4.86 -7.77
N GLU A 23 0.88 5.47 -7.23
CA GLU A 23 -0.46 4.86 -7.14
C GLU A 23 -1.00 4.37 -8.49
N ALA A 24 -0.85 5.16 -9.56
CA ALA A 24 -1.35 4.77 -10.87
C ALA A 24 -0.64 3.53 -11.42
N ARG A 25 0.69 3.45 -11.23
CA ARG A 25 1.51 2.30 -11.65
C ARG A 25 1.24 1.07 -10.78
N GLU A 26 1.05 1.26 -9.47
CA GLU A 26 0.66 0.17 -8.55
C GLU A 26 -0.70 -0.42 -8.94
N LYS A 27 -1.68 0.44 -9.24
CA LYS A 27 -3.01 0.00 -9.71
C LYS A 27 -2.94 -0.74 -11.05
N ALA A 28 -2.11 -0.28 -11.99
CA ALA A 28 -1.91 -0.95 -13.26
C ALA A 28 -1.28 -2.35 -13.08
N LEU A 29 -0.26 -2.47 -12.22
CA LEU A 29 0.35 -3.77 -11.91
C LEU A 29 -0.60 -4.71 -11.17
N GLU A 30 -1.45 -4.19 -10.29
CA GLU A 30 -2.47 -5.00 -9.62
C GLU A 30 -3.54 -5.48 -10.60
N ALA A 31 -3.99 -4.62 -11.53
CA ALA A 31 -4.91 -5.00 -12.59
C ALA A 31 -4.30 -6.10 -13.50
N GLU A 32 -3.03 -5.96 -13.88
CA GLU A 32 -2.33 -6.97 -14.69
C GLU A 32 -2.18 -8.30 -13.94
N LYS A 33 -1.91 -8.26 -12.63
CA LYS A 33 -1.88 -9.44 -11.78
C LYS A 33 -3.23 -10.19 -11.78
N PHE A 34 -4.34 -9.47 -11.67
CA PHE A 34 -5.67 -10.07 -11.76
C PHE A 34 -5.93 -10.65 -13.15
N ALA A 35 -5.61 -9.90 -14.21
CA ALA A 35 -5.78 -10.36 -15.58
C ALA A 35 -4.92 -11.61 -15.89
N LEU A 36 -3.71 -11.70 -15.34
CA LEU A 36 -2.88 -12.90 -15.42
C LEU A 36 -3.51 -14.08 -14.66
N GLY A 37 -4.02 -13.83 -13.45
CA GLY A 37 -4.75 -14.85 -12.69
C GLY A 37 -5.98 -15.38 -13.44
N ASP A 38 -6.71 -14.49 -14.10
CA ASP A 38 -7.85 -14.86 -14.94
C ASP A 38 -7.44 -15.69 -16.15
N ALA A 39 -6.34 -15.32 -16.80
CA ALA A 39 -5.81 -16.06 -17.94
C ALA A 39 -5.40 -17.48 -17.54
N VAL A 40 -4.72 -17.65 -16.39
CA VAL A 40 -4.38 -18.97 -15.84
C VAL A 40 -5.63 -19.76 -15.48
N TYR A 41 -6.62 -19.11 -14.84
CA TYR A 41 -7.90 -19.75 -14.52
C TYR A 41 -8.61 -20.26 -15.76
N ASN A 42 -8.66 -19.46 -16.82
CA ASN A 42 -9.30 -19.84 -18.08
C ASN A 42 -8.57 -20.97 -18.82
N ASP A 43 -7.25 -21.05 -18.67
CA ASP A 43 -6.45 -22.14 -19.23
C ASP A 43 -6.66 -23.46 -18.47
N ILE A 44 -6.75 -23.41 -17.16
CA ILE A 44 -6.98 -24.59 -16.30
C ILE A 44 -8.45 -25.05 -16.39
N TYR A 45 -9.38 -24.11 -16.37
CA TYR A 45 -10.83 -24.35 -16.43
C TYR A 45 -11.42 -23.72 -17.70
N PRO A 46 -11.27 -24.36 -18.87
CA PRO A 46 -11.86 -23.85 -20.11
C PRO A 46 -13.39 -23.79 -20.01
N GLU A 47 -14.00 -22.94 -20.83
CA GLU A 47 -15.43 -22.63 -20.73
C GLU A 47 -16.35 -23.86 -20.67
N PRO A 48 -16.14 -24.93 -21.48
CA PRO A 48 -16.97 -26.13 -21.39
C PRO A 48 -16.92 -26.80 -20.01
N LEU A 49 -15.74 -26.85 -19.40
CA LEU A 49 -15.57 -27.42 -18.06
C LEU A 49 -16.24 -26.53 -17.00
N ARG A 50 -16.11 -25.21 -17.11
CA ARG A 50 -16.78 -24.27 -16.19
C ARG A 50 -18.30 -24.38 -16.24
N LYS A 51 -18.88 -24.56 -17.44
CA LYS A 51 -20.33 -24.79 -17.59
C LYS A 51 -20.77 -26.09 -16.90
N GLN A 52 -19.99 -27.15 -17.04
CA GLN A 52 -20.29 -28.42 -16.34
C GLN A 52 -20.19 -28.25 -14.82
N MET A 53 -19.15 -27.54 -14.35
CA MET A 53 -18.99 -27.28 -12.90
C MET A 53 -20.11 -26.42 -12.34
N ALA A 54 -20.57 -25.41 -13.07
CA ALA A 54 -21.68 -24.55 -12.67
C ALA A 54 -23.06 -25.29 -12.63
N ALA A 55 -23.17 -26.39 -13.34
CA ALA A 55 -24.37 -27.24 -13.32
C ALA A 55 -24.40 -28.25 -12.13
N LEU A 56 -23.33 -28.34 -11.35
CA LEU A 56 -23.29 -29.18 -10.17
C LEU A 56 -24.11 -28.56 -9.03
N PRO A 57 -24.72 -29.38 -8.16
CA PRO A 57 -25.46 -28.89 -6.98
C PRO A 57 -24.56 -28.04 -6.08
N ASP A 58 -25.16 -27.07 -5.40
CA ASP A 58 -24.47 -26.24 -4.41
C ASP A 58 -23.79 -27.12 -3.35
N GLY A 59 -22.52 -26.78 -3.04
CA GLY A 59 -21.71 -27.52 -2.07
C GLY A 59 -21.06 -28.81 -2.60
N PHE A 60 -21.29 -29.18 -3.87
CA PHE A 60 -20.63 -30.35 -4.45
C PHE A 60 -19.13 -30.17 -4.63
N LEU A 61 -18.70 -28.97 -4.97
CA LEU A 61 -17.29 -28.64 -5.06
C LEU A 61 -16.83 -27.98 -3.75
N PRO A 62 -15.76 -28.47 -3.11
CA PRO A 62 -15.22 -27.83 -1.92
C PRO A 62 -14.73 -26.40 -2.26
N THR A 63 -15.16 -25.41 -1.49
CA THR A 63 -14.84 -23.99 -1.70
C THR A 63 -13.35 -23.70 -1.58
N ASP A 64 -12.59 -24.54 -0.88
CA ASP A 64 -11.16 -24.37 -0.61
C ASP A 64 -10.26 -25.23 -1.53
N SER A 65 -10.86 -25.96 -2.48
CA SER A 65 -10.09 -26.73 -3.46
C SER A 65 -9.42 -25.82 -4.45
N TYR A 66 -8.15 -26.08 -4.74
CA TYR A 66 -7.36 -25.34 -5.71
C TYR A 66 -6.41 -26.24 -6.50
N VAL A 67 -6.08 -25.79 -7.70
CA VAL A 67 -5.00 -26.37 -8.52
C VAL A 67 -3.76 -25.49 -8.40
N LYS A 68 -2.62 -26.09 -8.11
CA LYS A 68 -1.32 -25.41 -8.15
C LYS A 68 -0.79 -25.43 -9.57
N VAL A 69 -0.44 -24.26 -10.08
CA VAL A 69 0.19 -24.07 -11.38
C VAL A 69 1.53 -23.42 -11.17
N GLN A 70 2.58 -23.97 -11.74
CA GLN A 70 3.94 -23.45 -11.66
C GLN A 70 4.33 -22.79 -12.98
N PHE A 71 4.94 -21.61 -12.89
CA PHE A 71 5.74 -21.05 -13.98
C PHE A 71 7.18 -21.51 -13.82
N GLU A 72 7.80 -22.03 -14.86
CA GLU A 72 9.16 -22.57 -14.80
C GLU A 72 10.15 -21.56 -14.21
N GLY A 73 10.81 -21.95 -13.10
CA GLY A 73 11.81 -21.15 -12.41
C GLY A 73 11.30 -19.95 -11.61
N GLN A 74 10.00 -19.65 -11.59
CA GLN A 74 9.53 -18.35 -11.10
C GLN A 74 8.54 -18.36 -9.93
N GLY A 75 7.59 -19.26 -9.88
CA GLY A 75 6.60 -19.23 -8.83
C GLY A 75 5.33 -20.01 -9.14
N PHE A 76 4.37 -19.92 -8.22
CA PHE A 76 3.12 -20.67 -8.31
C PHE A 76 1.93 -19.73 -8.36
N VAL A 77 0.91 -20.17 -9.09
CA VAL A 77 -0.45 -19.63 -9.04
C VAL A 77 -1.37 -20.68 -8.44
N TYR A 78 -2.12 -20.29 -7.42
CA TYR A 78 -3.20 -21.11 -6.89
C TYR A 78 -4.49 -20.71 -7.58
N VAL A 79 -5.09 -21.68 -8.30
CA VAL A 79 -6.35 -21.49 -9.02
C VAL A 79 -7.42 -22.22 -8.25
N TYR A 80 -8.26 -21.45 -7.52
CA TYR A 80 -9.36 -21.99 -6.74
C TYR A 80 -10.57 -22.26 -7.62
N PHE A 81 -11.38 -23.26 -7.22
CA PHE A 81 -12.74 -23.39 -7.72
C PHE A 81 -13.56 -22.21 -7.20
N GLY A 82 -13.98 -21.33 -8.05
CA GLY A 82 -14.67 -20.11 -7.68
C GLY A 82 -13.86 -18.87 -7.98
N GLU A 83 -14.21 -17.74 -7.35
CA GLU A 83 -13.66 -16.42 -7.71
C GLU A 83 -12.30 -16.11 -7.06
N ARG A 84 -11.78 -16.94 -6.16
CA ARG A 84 -10.52 -16.68 -5.46
C ARG A 84 -9.32 -17.09 -6.30
N ARG A 85 -8.50 -16.11 -6.66
CA ARG A 85 -7.26 -16.29 -7.40
C ARG A 85 -6.10 -15.70 -6.60
N ARG A 86 -5.06 -16.50 -6.37
CA ARG A 86 -3.90 -16.07 -5.60
C ARG A 86 -2.61 -16.45 -6.31
N ILE A 87 -1.76 -15.46 -6.56
CA ILE A 87 -0.38 -15.68 -6.99
C ILE A 87 0.50 -15.78 -5.74
N ALA A 88 1.23 -16.88 -5.60
CA ALA A 88 2.15 -17.11 -4.47
C ALA A 88 3.62 -17.07 -4.94
N LYS A 89 4.50 -16.67 -4.03
CA LYS A 89 5.95 -16.54 -4.31
C LYS A 89 6.78 -17.75 -3.84
N THR A 90 6.15 -18.77 -3.26
CA THR A 90 6.86 -19.89 -2.65
C THR A 90 7.09 -21.03 -3.63
N HIS A 91 8.27 -21.64 -3.58
CA HIS A 91 8.59 -22.88 -4.29
C HIS A 91 7.92 -24.05 -3.58
N GLU A 92 6.95 -24.65 -4.20
CA GLU A 92 6.34 -25.89 -3.72
C GLU A 92 6.47 -27.00 -4.78
N TYR A 93 6.91 -28.19 -4.33
CA TYR A 93 7.27 -29.31 -5.20
C TYR A 93 6.09 -30.09 -5.74
N ASN A 94 4.89 -29.73 -5.78
CA ASN A 94 3.76 -30.53 -6.27
C ASN A 94 2.78 -29.67 -7.07
N ALA A 95 3.24 -29.09 -8.17
CA ALA A 95 2.34 -28.40 -9.09
C ALA A 95 1.56 -29.40 -9.95
N ALA A 96 0.26 -29.21 -10.08
CA ALA A 96 -0.59 -30.00 -10.97
C ALA A 96 -0.30 -29.71 -12.45
N ARG A 97 0.22 -28.52 -12.75
CA ARG A 97 0.63 -28.10 -14.09
C ARG A 97 1.85 -27.18 -14.01
N VAL A 98 2.80 -27.40 -14.90
CA VAL A 98 4.00 -26.58 -15.07
C VAL A 98 3.94 -25.93 -16.45
N TYR A 99 4.03 -24.63 -16.54
CA TYR A 99 4.22 -23.90 -17.78
C TYR A 99 5.72 -23.72 -18.03
N ASP A 100 6.18 -24.14 -19.20
CA ASP A 100 7.57 -23.95 -19.60
C ASP A 100 7.91 -22.45 -19.79
N ALA A 101 9.22 -22.15 -19.91
CA ALA A 101 9.71 -20.77 -20.03
C ALA A 101 9.18 -20.04 -21.28
N LYS A 102 8.80 -20.75 -22.34
CA LYS A 102 8.30 -20.19 -23.60
C LYS A 102 6.78 -20.05 -23.61
N HIS A 103 6.10 -20.61 -22.63
CA HIS A 103 4.65 -20.52 -22.56
C HIS A 103 4.19 -19.05 -22.43
N PRO A 104 3.17 -18.59 -23.17
CA PRO A 104 2.73 -17.20 -23.16
C PRO A 104 2.42 -16.66 -21.76
N LEU A 105 1.85 -17.50 -20.88
CA LEU A 105 1.55 -17.11 -19.49
C LEU A 105 2.81 -16.97 -18.65
N THR A 106 3.88 -17.76 -18.89
CA THR A 106 5.17 -17.60 -18.22
C THR A 106 5.83 -16.30 -18.65
N VAL A 107 5.88 -16.02 -19.96
CA VAL A 107 6.43 -14.76 -20.48
C VAL A 107 5.70 -13.55 -19.90
N ARG A 108 4.37 -13.62 -19.81
CA ARG A 108 3.54 -12.56 -19.23
C ARG A 108 3.78 -12.39 -17.72
N TYR A 109 3.91 -13.49 -17.00
CA TYR A 109 4.27 -13.48 -15.57
C TYR A 109 5.63 -12.84 -15.32
N ASP A 110 6.65 -13.19 -16.12
CA ASP A 110 8.00 -12.65 -16.00
C ASP A 110 8.02 -11.15 -16.28
N ALA A 111 7.28 -10.70 -17.30
CA ALA A 111 7.14 -9.28 -17.60
C ALA A 111 6.47 -8.52 -16.44
N TRP A 112 5.39 -9.06 -15.88
CA TRP A 112 4.72 -8.47 -14.70
C TRP A 112 5.65 -8.44 -13.49
N LYS A 113 6.34 -9.53 -13.21
CA LYS A 113 7.27 -9.64 -12.07
C LYS A 113 8.40 -8.61 -12.20
N LYS A 114 9.02 -8.52 -13.37
CA LYS A 114 10.08 -7.54 -13.65
C LYS A 114 9.57 -6.12 -13.42
N ALA A 115 8.43 -5.76 -14.01
CA ALA A 115 7.85 -4.43 -13.84
C ALA A 115 7.54 -4.11 -12.38
N LYS A 116 7.10 -5.11 -11.60
CA LYS A 116 6.88 -4.98 -10.16
C LYS A 116 8.18 -4.76 -9.40
N ASP A 117 9.21 -5.55 -9.66
CA ASP A 117 10.51 -5.45 -8.98
C ASP A 117 11.17 -4.10 -9.30
N ASP A 118 11.09 -3.63 -10.56
CA ASP A 118 11.57 -2.31 -10.98
C ASP A 118 10.84 -1.18 -10.24
N LEU A 119 9.50 -1.27 -10.12
CA LEU A 119 8.68 -0.29 -9.39
C LEU A 119 9.02 -0.26 -7.90
N ASP A 120 9.18 -1.42 -7.26
CA ASP A 120 9.54 -1.55 -5.85
C ASP A 120 10.94 -0.93 -5.60
N ALA A 121 11.90 -1.12 -6.51
CA ALA A 121 13.23 -0.51 -6.45
C ALA A 121 13.19 1.02 -6.59
N GLU A 122 12.45 1.53 -7.59
CA GLU A 122 12.26 2.98 -7.78
C GLU A 122 11.60 3.61 -6.54
N LYS A 123 10.55 3.00 -6.01
CA LYS A 123 9.82 3.47 -4.83
C LYS A 123 10.71 3.50 -3.60
N SER A 124 11.55 2.48 -3.41
CA SER A 124 12.53 2.43 -2.32
C SER A 124 13.55 3.56 -2.42
N LYS A 125 14.10 3.80 -3.61
CA LYS A 125 15.04 4.90 -3.89
C LYS A 125 14.40 6.26 -3.67
N ALA A 126 13.19 6.48 -4.20
CA ALA A 126 12.44 7.72 -4.03
C ALA A 126 12.14 7.99 -2.56
N LYS A 127 11.74 6.93 -1.80
CA LYS A 127 11.51 7.02 -0.36
C LYS A 127 12.76 7.48 0.38
N SER A 128 13.90 6.84 0.16
CA SER A 128 15.16 7.20 0.83
C SER A 128 15.59 8.63 0.51
N SER A 129 15.43 9.07 -0.75
CA SER A 129 15.74 10.44 -1.17
C SER A 129 14.82 11.46 -0.50
N ALA A 130 13.51 11.19 -0.46
CA ALA A 130 12.53 12.05 0.20
C ALA A 130 12.76 12.13 1.71
N GLU A 131 13.08 11.01 2.38
CA GLU A 131 13.42 10.97 3.80
C GLU A 131 14.66 11.81 4.12
N ALA A 132 15.68 11.79 3.25
CA ALA A 132 16.87 12.61 3.41
C ALA A 132 16.53 14.11 3.35
N VAL A 133 15.71 14.54 2.38
CA VAL A 133 15.26 15.94 2.27
C VAL A 133 14.41 16.33 3.48
N LEU A 134 13.41 15.52 3.86
CA LEU A 134 12.56 15.77 5.02
C LEU A 134 13.37 15.82 6.33
N GLY A 135 14.45 15.01 6.43
CA GLY A 135 15.34 14.99 7.57
C GLY A 135 16.23 16.23 7.70
N SER A 136 16.60 16.84 6.56
CA SER A 136 17.51 18.00 6.51
C SER A 136 16.87 19.32 6.91
N VAL A 137 15.53 19.40 6.95
CA VAL A 137 14.78 20.63 7.23
C VAL A 137 13.98 20.54 8.52
N THR A 138 13.73 21.68 9.17
CA THR A 138 13.09 21.74 10.50
C THR A 138 11.68 22.31 10.48
N THR A 139 11.30 23.06 9.42
CA THR A 139 10.00 23.71 9.30
C THR A 139 9.34 23.44 7.95
N VAL A 140 8.00 23.48 7.91
CA VAL A 140 7.22 23.30 6.68
C VAL A 140 7.56 24.38 5.65
N LYS A 141 7.73 25.63 6.08
CA LYS A 141 8.13 26.73 5.18
C LYS A 141 9.46 26.44 4.49
N LYS A 142 10.48 26.04 5.25
CA LYS A 142 11.81 25.71 4.69
C LYS A 142 11.77 24.46 3.80
N LEU A 143 10.86 23.51 4.08
CA LEU A 143 10.66 22.36 3.20
C LEU A 143 10.15 22.80 1.83
N ILE A 144 9.14 23.69 1.77
CA ILE A 144 8.61 24.22 0.51
C ILE A 144 9.66 25.04 -0.24
N GLU A 145 10.51 25.78 0.46
CA GLU A 145 11.62 26.52 -0.16
C GLU A 145 12.67 25.59 -0.82
N VAL A 146 12.99 24.46 -0.19
CA VAL A 146 14.00 23.49 -0.67
C VAL A 146 13.39 22.51 -1.70
N TRP A 147 12.11 22.19 -1.53
CA TRP A 147 11.39 21.24 -2.38
C TRP A 147 10.00 21.80 -2.76
N PRO A 148 9.94 22.73 -3.75
CA PRO A 148 8.72 23.42 -4.12
C PRO A 148 7.55 22.49 -4.52
N GLU A 149 7.87 21.37 -5.20
CA GLU A 149 6.88 20.41 -5.70
C GLU A 149 6.11 19.72 -4.57
N VAL A 150 6.63 19.75 -3.36
CA VAL A 150 5.97 19.16 -2.18
C VAL A 150 4.89 20.08 -1.61
N GLU A 151 4.78 21.33 -2.08
CA GLU A 151 3.87 22.33 -1.50
C GLU A 151 2.44 21.83 -1.38
N GLN A 152 1.90 21.20 -2.43
CA GLN A 152 0.52 20.68 -2.41
C GLN A 152 0.26 19.68 -1.28
N PHE A 153 1.27 18.91 -0.88
CA PHE A 153 1.20 17.92 0.20
C PHE A 153 1.53 18.54 1.56
N ALA A 154 2.34 19.59 1.59
CA ALA A 154 2.78 20.27 2.80
C ALA A 154 1.81 21.39 3.25
N ARG A 155 1.07 21.99 2.31
CA ARG A 155 0.14 23.10 2.57
C ARG A 155 -0.89 22.82 3.68
N PRO A 156 -1.49 21.62 3.81
CA PRO A 156 -2.43 21.34 4.90
C PRO A 156 -1.80 21.49 6.29
N PHE A 157 -0.48 21.34 6.40
CA PHE A 157 0.29 21.46 7.63
C PHE A 157 0.91 22.86 7.81
N ALA A 158 0.92 23.69 6.77
CA ALA A 158 1.47 25.05 6.83
C ALA A 158 0.54 26.03 7.53
N VAL A 159 -0.77 25.77 7.52
CA VAL A 159 -1.75 26.53 8.30
C VAL A 159 -1.56 26.14 9.75
N GLU A 160 -1.17 27.09 10.60
CA GLU A 160 -1.33 26.90 12.04
C GLU A 160 -2.79 26.49 12.25
N SER A 161 -3.03 25.23 12.57
CA SER A 161 -4.29 24.86 13.19
C SER A 161 -4.46 25.86 14.31
N PRO A 162 -5.56 26.64 14.37
CA PRO A 162 -5.80 27.45 15.54
C PRO A 162 -5.60 26.47 16.67
N SER A 163 -4.56 26.71 17.48
CA SER A 163 -4.32 25.93 18.65
C SER A 163 -5.71 25.85 19.26
N ARG A 164 -6.34 24.68 19.18
CA ARG A 164 -7.36 24.36 20.14
C ARG A 164 -6.57 24.42 21.44
N ALA A 165 -6.43 25.63 21.95
CA ALA A 165 -6.30 25.84 23.33
C ALA A 165 -7.50 25.07 23.86
N ILE A 166 -7.30 23.80 24.17
CA ILE A 166 -8.15 23.12 25.11
C ILE A 166 -8.01 24.05 26.27
N ALA A 167 -8.99 24.92 26.41
CA ALA A 167 -9.16 25.67 27.63
C ALA A 167 -9.48 24.58 28.66
N LEU A 168 -8.40 23.95 29.11
CA LEU A 168 -8.46 23.08 30.26
C LEU A 168 -9.04 23.98 31.32
N PRO A 169 -10.19 23.64 31.94
CA PRO A 169 -10.77 24.44 32.99
C PRO A 169 -9.88 24.28 34.24
N ILE A 170 -8.66 24.86 34.15
CA ILE A 170 -7.63 24.77 35.21
C ILE A 170 -8.20 25.33 36.51
N LYS A 171 -9.10 26.33 36.41
CA LYS A 171 -9.85 26.89 37.55
C LYS A 171 -10.74 25.83 38.23
N ASP A 172 -11.45 25.04 37.44
CA ASP A 172 -12.36 24.03 37.94
C ASP A 172 -11.54 22.78 38.41
N LEU A 173 -10.44 22.49 37.73
CA LEU A 173 -9.49 21.45 38.16
C LEU A 173 -8.83 21.82 39.49
N ASN A 174 -8.35 23.06 39.66
CA ASN A 174 -7.77 23.53 40.91
C ASN A 174 -8.76 23.47 42.07
N LYS A 175 -10.03 23.84 41.78
CA LYS A 175 -11.11 23.78 42.78
C LYS A 175 -11.44 22.33 43.18
N SER A 176 -11.45 21.41 42.22
CA SER A 176 -11.71 20.00 42.48
C SER A 176 -10.55 19.29 43.19
N LEU A 177 -9.31 19.81 43.02
CA LEU A 177 -8.09 19.31 43.69
C LEU A 177 -7.76 20.03 45.01
N GLY A 178 -8.59 21.02 45.43
CA GLY A 178 -8.36 21.76 46.65
C GLY A 178 -7.08 22.62 46.63
N LEU A 179 -6.59 23.00 45.45
CA LEU A 179 -5.39 23.78 45.27
C LEU A 179 -5.69 25.26 45.47
N PRO A 180 -4.94 26.01 46.27
CA PRO A 180 -5.18 27.45 46.52
C PRO A 180 -4.97 28.24 45.22
N PRO A 181 -5.81 29.27 44.96
CA PRO A 181 -5.62 30.16 43.83
C PRO A 181 -4.26 30.88 43.97
N LYS A 182 -3.48 30.90 42.87
CA LYS A 182 -2.23 31.64 42.84
C LYS A 182 -2.49 33.10 43.07
N VAL A 183 -2.15 33.62 44.25
CA VAL A 183 -2.21 35.04 44.55
C VAL A 183 -1.25 35.77 43.63
N ALA A 184 -1.76 36.65 42.77
CA ALA A 184 -0.92 37.53 41.96
C ALA A 184 -0.05 38.35 42.91
N ALA A 185 1.27 38.16 42.86
CA ALA A 185 2.20 39.03 43.56
C ALA A 185 2.07 40.43 42.93
N THR A 186 1.46 41.35 43.67
CA THR A 186 1.44 42.77 43.33
C THR A 186 2.87 43.28 43.63
N VAL A 187 3.57 43.69 42.53
CA VAL A 187 4.78 44.53 42.63
C VAL A 187 4.37 45.97 42.40
#